data_faae6a01099b8a59a7488b1d4d6e9fbd
#
_entry.id   faae6a01099b8a59a7488b1d4d6e9fbd
#
_cell.length_a   1.000
_cell.length_b   1.000
_cell.length_c   1.000
_cell.angle_alpha   90.00
_cell.angle_beta   90.00
_cell.angle_gamma   90.00
#
_symmetry.space_group_name_H-M   'P 1'
#
loop_
_entity.id
_entity.type
_entity.pdbx_description
1 polymer ?
#
loop_
_entity_poly.entity_id
_entity_poly.type
_entity_poly.pdbx_seq_one_letter_code
_entity_poly.pdbx_strand_id
1 'polypeptide(L)'
;MARRRSQEPRGRQAGARADLSAARQGVRGLRRTDRALDRRPIITLLTDFGHQDPFVGIMKGVMLSLCPAAALVDLCHETAAYDVLGGSFLLHSAVRFFPAGTIHVAVVDPGVGGPRRPILAQIDDHLFVAPDNGLLSYPMSYGTARSVRVITAGEYLLEHASATFHGRDVFAPVAGHLARGVPPERFGPEVTDAVRLTIPRPSLDPVGVLTGQVVWIDRFGNCLTNIRREDVEAFAAGVSGTLRVLLDGRPLGGIVQFFGEAGPGGRGAIIGSTGHLELFSRQGNLARQWGIAPGGAVRLEVGA
;
A
#
# COMPACT_ATOMS: atom_id res chain seq x y z
N MET A 1 23.33 -56.00 2.33
CA MET A 1 23.81 -54.61 2.60
C MET A 1 23.12 -53.65 1.61
N ALA A 2 22.03 -53.03 2.02
CA ALA A 2 21.26 -52.10 1.21
C ALA A 2 21.39 -50.71 1.82
N ARG A 3 21.95 -49.78 1.08
CA ARG A 3 22.11 -48.35 1.46
C ARG A 3 20.77 -47.64 1.29
N ARG A 4 20.19 -47.15 2.37
CA ARG A 4 19.08 -46.19 2.36
C ARG A 4 19.61 -44.80 1.96
N ARG A 5 19.06 -44.22 0.91
CA ARG A 5 19.24 -42.79 0.58
C ARG A 5 18.18 -41.98 1.34
N SER A 6 18.64 -41.07 2.18
CA SER A 6 17.84 -40.03 2.83
C SER A 6 17.37 -39.03 1.79
N GLN A 7 16.06 -38.81 1.68
CA GLN A 7 15.46 -37.73 0.93
C GLN A 7 15.33 -36.50 1.85
N GLU A 8 15.96 -35.39 1.48
CA GLU A 8 15.72 -34.07 2.08
C GLU A 8 14.38 -33.51 1.61
N PRO A 9 13.62 -32.78 2.45
CA PRO A 9 12.37 -32.16 2.05
C PRO A 9 12.67 -30.84 1.32
N ARG A 10 12.25 -30.75 0.08
CA ARG A 10 12.25 -29.49 -0.70
C ARG A 10 11.29 -28.48 -0.07
N GLY A 11 11.84 -27.35 0.34
CA GLY A 11 11.12 -26.23 0.95
C GLY A 11 10.04 -25.65 0.03
N ARG A 12 8.88 -25.41 0.62
CA ARG A 12 7.71 -24.80 -0.01
C ARG A 12 7.94 -23.31 -0.26
N GLN A 13 8.16 -22.92 -1.50
CA GLN A 13 7.97 -21.55 -2.01
C GLN A 13 6.62 -21.48 -2.74
N ALA A 14 5.51 -21.58 -2.03
CA ALA A 14 4.18 -21.59 -2.65
C ALA A 14 3.22 -20.52 -2.10
N GLY A 15 3.62 -19.71 -1.11
CA GLY A 15 2.70 -18.79 -0.41
C GLY A 15 2.40 -17.44 -1.09
N ALA A 16 3.21 -16.98 -2.03
CA ALA A 16 3.11 -15.60 -2.55
C ALA A 16 2.16 -15.43 -3.76
N ARG A 17 1.70 -16.51 -4.39
CA ARG A 17 0.90 -16.41 -5.63
C ARG A 17 -0.63 -16.43 -5.43
N ALA A 18 -1.14 -16.75 -4.24
CA ALA A 18 -2.58 -16.92 -4.01
C ALA A 18 -3.35 -15.60 -3.88
N ASP A 19 -2.73 -14.53 -3.34
CA ASP A 19 -3.42 -13.26 -3.03
C ASP A 19 -3.84 -12.46 -4.29
N LEU A 20 -3.08 -12.56 -5.38
CA LEU A 20 -3.41 -11.88 -6.63
C LEU A 20 -4.65 -12.46 -7.34
N SER A 21 -5.03 -13.71 -7.08
CA SER A 21 -6.17 -14.36 -7.74
C SER A 21 -7.52 -13.97 -7.13
N ALA A 22 -7.61 -13.83 -5.82
CA ALA A 22 -8.84 -13.47 -5.11
C ALA A 22 -9.23 -11.99 -5.35
N ALA A 23 -8.24 -11.08 -5.36
CA ALA A 23 -8.48 -9.67 -5.67
C ALA A 23 -8.91 -9.45 -7.12
N ARG A 24 -8.41 -10.27 -8.06
CA ARG A 24 -8.85 -10.25 -9.47
C ARG A 24 -10.28 -10.78 -9.68
N GLN A 25 -10.82 -11.58 -8.76
CA GLN A 25 -12.19 -12.09 -8.86
C GLN A 25 -13.25 -11.01 -8.57
N GLY A 26 -12.99 -10.06 -7.66
CA GLY A 26 -13.92 -8.97 -7.34
C GLY A 26 -14.16 -7.98 -8.50
N VAL A 27 -13.21 -7.84 -9.42
CA VAL A 27 -13.30 -6.92 -10.57
C VAL A 27 -13.71 -7.65 -11.87
N ARG A 28 -13.71 -8.99 -11.90
CA ARG A 28 -14.10 -9.79 -13.09
C ARG A 28 -15.56 -9.62 -13.53
N GLY A 29 -16.42 -9.05 -12.69
CA GLY A 29 -17.82 -8.78 -13.04
C GLY A 29 -18.03 -7.56 -13.95
N LEU A 30 -17.04 -6.69 -14.08
CA LEU A 30 -17.08 -5.58 -15.02
C LEU A 30 -16.71 -6.11 -16.40
N ARG A 31 -17.73 -6.26 -17.28
CA ARG A 31 -17.50 -6.69 -18.67
C ARG A 31 -16.40 -5.87 -19.31
N ARG A 32 -15.27 -6.50 -19.64
CA ARG A 32 -14.27 -5.93 -20.53
C ARG A 32 -14.92 -5.81 -21.90
N THR A 33 -15.37 -4.62 -22.25
CA THR A 33 -15.60 -4.29 -23.66
C THR A 33 -14.22 -4.14 -24.28
N ASP A 34 -13.78 -5.16 -25.02
CA ASP A 34 -12.58 -5.13 -25.85
C ASP A 34 -12.77 -4.09 -26.97
N ARG A 35 -12.46 -2.86 -26.63
CA ARG A 35 -12.04 -1.85 -27.60
C ARG A 35 -10.83 -1.17 -26.97
N ALA A 36 -9.69 -1.34 -27.60
CA ALA A 36 -8.52 -0.49 -27.48
C ALA A 36 -8.87 0.91 -28.03
N LEU A 37 -9.97 1.48 -27.54
CA LEU A 37 -10.52 2.77 -27.91
C LEU A 37 -10.12 3.73 -26.80
N ASP A 38 -9.20 4.65 -27.13
CA ASP A 38 -9.14 6.01 -26.57
C ASP A 38 -9.34 6.09 -25.04
N ARG A 39 -8.69 5.18 -24.30
CA ARG A 39 -8.70 5.26 -22.83
C ARG A 39 -7.87 6.45 -22.44
N ARG A 40 -8.53 7.47 -21.90
CA ARG A 40 -7.84 8.57 -21.24
C ARG A 40 -6.83 7.99 -20.27
N PRO A 41 -5.54 8.42 -20.33
CA PRO A 41 -4.55 7.95 -19.36
C PRO A 41 -4.99 8.37 -17.96
N ILE A 42 -4.84 7.46 -17.01
CA ILE A 42 -5.21 7.72 -15.61
C ILE A 42 -3.92 7.99 -14.85
N ILE A 43 -3.91 9.11 -14.13
CA ILE A 43 -2.86 9.45 -13.17
C ILE A 43 -3.49 9.54 -11.79
N THR A 44 -3.01 8.75 -10.84
CA THR A 44 -3.44 8.86 -9.44
C THR A 44 -2.43 9.65 -8.62
N LEU A 45 -2.90 10.33 -7.58
CA LEU A 45 -2.06 11.12 -6.68
C LEU A 45 -2.24 10.65 -5.23
N LEU A 46 -1.12 10.43 -4.55
CA LEU A 46 -1.04 10.20 -3.11
C LEU A 46 0.06 11.10 -2.54
N THR A 47 -0.26 11.91 -1.53
CA THR A 47 0.73 12.79 -0.87
C THR A 47 0.40 12.95 0.62
N ASP A 48 1.32 13.59 1.35
CA ASP A 48 1.12 14.11 2.71
C ASP A 48 0.93 15.64 2.74
N PHE A 49 0.56 16.25 1.62
CA PHE A 49 0.50 17.72 1.48
C PHE A 49 -0.76 18.35 2.07
N GLY A 50 -1.78 17.53 2.39
CA GLY A 50 -3.09 18.04 2.79
C GLY A 50 -3.82 18.77 1.65
N HIS A 51 -4.89 19.47 2.03
CA HIS A 51 -5.71 20.27 1.11
C HIS A 51 -5.75 21.76 1.47
N GLN A 52 -5.00 22.20 2.48
CA GLN A 52 -4.97 23.61 2.90
C GLN A 52 -4.17 24.45 1.92
N ASP A 53 -3.09 23.91 1.38
CA ASP A 53 -2.18 24.57 0.47
C ASP A 53 -2.44 24.14 -0.98
N PRO A 54 -2.03 24.97 -1.98
CA PRO A 54 -2.30 24.69 -3.38
C PRO A 54 -1.40 23.62 -4.01
N PHE A 55 -0.54 22.94 -3.24
CA PHE A 55 0.49 22.04 -3.76
C PHE A 55 -0.06 20.96 -4.69
N VAL A 56 -1.11 20.26 -4.28
CA VAL A 56 -1.75 19.23 -5.10
C VAL A 56 -2.36 19.82 -6.37
N GLY A 57 -3.03 20.96 -6.26
CA GLY A 57 -3.61 21.69 -7.39
C GLY A 57 -2.56 22.10 -8.42
N ILE A 58 -1.41 22.57 -7.96
CA ILE A 58 -0.28 22.96 -8.82
C ILE A 58 0.28 21.73 -9.57
N MET A 59 0.48 20.59 -8.88
CA MET A 59 0.91 19.34 -9.52
C MET A 59 -0.07 18.92 -10.63
N LYS A 60 -1.38 18.97 -10.35
CA LYS A 60 -2.42 18.67 -11.34
C LYS A 60 -2.37 19.62 -12.53
N GLY A 61 -2.16 20.91 -12.29
CA GLY A 61 -2.00 21.93 -13.35
C GLY A 61 -0.84 21.57 -14.28
N VAL A 62 0.31 21.17 -13.75
CA VAL A 62 1.47 20.72 -14.55
C VAL A 62 1.12 19.49 -15.39
N MET A 63 0.50 18.47 -14.77
CA MET A 63 0.11 17.26 -15.49
C MET A 63 -0.87 17.54 -16.63
N LEU A 64 -1.89 18.38 -16.38
CA LEU A 64 -2.90 18.76 -17.37
C LEU A 64 -2.33 19.65 -18.48
N SER A 65 -1.34 20.50 -18.20
CA SER A 65 -0.65 21.28 -19.22
C SER A 65 0.11 20.39 -20.21
N LEU A 66 0.64 19.25 -19.74
CA LEU A 66 1.32 18.27 -20.57
C LEU A 66 0.37 17.30 -21.26
N CYS A 67 -0.63 16.81 -20.53
CA CYS A 67 -1.62 15.85 -21.03
C CYS A 67 -3.05 16.28 -20.63
N PRO A 68 -3.70 17.19 -21.38
CA PRO A 68 -5.05 17.67 -21.06
C PRO A 68 -6.12 16.58 -21.03
N ALA A 69 -5.89 15.47 -21.72
CA ALA A 69 -6.79 14.32 -21.75
C ALA A 69 -6.67 13.40 -20.51
N ALA A 70 -5.68 13.60 -19.63
CA ALA A 70 -5.48 12.74 -18.48
C ALA A 70 -6.65 12.82 -17.48
N ALA A 71 -7.06 11.67 -16.95
CA ALA A 71 -7.95 11.61 -15.81
C ALA A 71 -7.10 11.61 -14.53
N LEU A 72 -7.22 12.67 -13.72
CA LEU A 72 -6.50 12.80 -12.45
C LEU A 72 -7.40 12.32 -11.31
N VAL A 73 -6.89 11.39 -10.48
CA VAL A 73 -7.63 10.78 -9.38
C VAL A 73 -6.84 10.90 -8.08
N ASP A 74 -7.40 11.56 -7.09
CA ASP A 74 -6.79 11.62 -5.77
C ASP A 74 -7.04 10.30 -5.02
N LEU A 75 -5.97 9.68 -4.53
CA LEU A 75 -6.07 8.55 -3.62
C LEU A 75 -6.21 9.04 -2.18
N CYS A 76 -5.23 9.83 -1.73
CA CYS A 76 -5.21 10.45 -0.42
C CYS A 76 -4.17 11.56 -0.40
N HIS A 77 -4.48 12.67 0.28
CA HIS A 77 -3.53 13.76 0.55
C HIS A 77 -3.37 14.04 2.04
N GLU A 78 -4.09 13.28 2.87
CA GLU A 78 -4.09 13.37 4.33
C GLU A 78 -3.27 12.24 4.98
N THR A 79 -2.26 11.71 4.26
CA THR A 79 -1.24 10.86 4.89
C THR A 79 -0.56 11.65 5.99
N ALA A 80 -0.29 11.03 7.14
CA ALA A 80 0.43 11.73 8.21
C ALA A 80 1.76 12.28 7.65
N ALA A 81 2.10 13.52 8.01
CA ALA A 81 3.29 14.17 7.49
C ALA A 81 4.54 13.31 7.74
N TYR A 82 5.29 13.06 6.66
CA TYR A 82 6.53 12.27 6.65
C TYR A 82 6.36 10.76 6.89
N ASP A 83 5.13 10.25 7.00
CA ASP A 83 4.88 8.81 7.18
C ASP A 83 5.01 8.04 5.85
N VAL A 84 6.26 7.74 5.49
CA VAL A 84 6.59 7.01 4.26
C VAL A 84 6.00 5.60 4.26
N LEU A 85 6.02 4.90 5.40
CA LEU A 85 5.53 3.52 5.49
C LEU A 85 4.00 3.46 5.40
N GLY A 86 3.29 4.35 6.09
CA GLY A 86 1.84 4.49 5.99
C GLY A 86 1.40 4.89 4.58
N GLY A 87 2.10 5.85 3.95
CA GLY A 87 1.85 6.22 2.55
C GLY A 87 2.05 5.04 1.59
N SER A 88 3.09 4.23 1.81
CA SER A 88 3.33 3.00 1.03
C SER A 88 2.21 1.97 1.18
N PHE A 89 1.70 1.79 2.41
CA PHE A 89 0.56 0.91 2.69
C PHE A 89 -0.71 1.39 1.99
N LEU A 90 -1.04 2.68 2.11
CA LEU A 90 -2.21 3.28 1.45
C LEU A 90 -2.14 3.14 -0.08
N LEU A 91 -0.98 3.45 -0.68
CA LEU A 91 -0.76 3.28 -2.10
C LEU A 91 -1.05 1.85 -2.54
N HIS A 92 -0.44 0.87 -1.88
CA HIS A 92 -0.64 -0.55 -2.18
C HIS A 92 -2.11 -0.97 -2.05
N SER A 93 -2.80 -0.51 -1.02
CA SER A 93 -4.21 -0.85 -0.78
C SER A 93 -5.14 -0.42 -1.92
N ALA A 94 -4.79 0.67 -2.63
CA ALA A 94 -5.60 1.26 -3.68
C ALA A 94 -5.27 0.74 -5.08
N VAL A 95 -4.00 0.49 -5.40
CA VAL A 95 -3.49 0.20 -6.76
C VAL A 95 -4.27 -0.89 -7.47
N ARG A 96 -4.61 -1.97 -6.78
CA ARG A 96 -5.31 -3.15 -7.33
C ARG A 96 -6.69 -2.84 -7.93
N PHE A 97 -7.29 -1.70 -7.59
CA PHE A 97 -8.60 -1.28 -8.09
C PHE A 97 -8.52 -0.43 -9.36
N PHE A 98 -7.32 -0.08 -9.80
CA PHE A 98 -7.11 0.72 -11.01
C PHE A 98 -6.83 -0.18 -12.22
N PRO A 99 -7.19 0.29 -13.43
CA PRO A 99 -6.89 -0.43 -14.66
C PRO A 99 -5.39 -0.55 -14.91
N ALA A 100 -4.96 -1.60 -15.61
CA ALA A 100 -3.61 -1.73 -16.13
C ALA A 100 -3.20 -0.50 -16.95
N GLY A 101 -1.95 -0.08 -16.83
CA GLY A 101 -1.40 1.13 -17.46
C GLY A 101 -1.63 2.42 -16.66
N THR A 102 -2.26 2.36 -15.48
CA THR A 102 -2.40 3.54 -14.61
C THR A 102 -1.03 4.01 -14.12
N ILE A 103 -0.84 5.32 -14.08
CA ILE A 103 0.35 5.99 -13.55
C ILE A 103 0.03 6.45 -12.13
N HIS A 104 0.80 6.00 -11.15
CA HIS A 104 0.63 6.36 -9.74
C HIS A 104 1.73 7.35 -9.33
N VAL A 105 1.37 8.58 -9.01
CA VAL A 105 2.28 9.58 -8.43
C VAL A 105 2.12 9.56 -6.93
N ALA A 106 3.16 9.15 -6.22
CA ALA A 106 3.16 9.10 -4.77
C ALA A 106 4.30 9.97 -4.22
N VAL A 107 3.98 10.94 -3.36
CA VAL A 107 4.94 11.91 -2.81
C VAL A 107 4.70 12.08 -1.31
N VAL A 108 5.42 11.30 -0.52
CA VAL A 108 5.68 11.51 0.91
C VAL A 108 7.20 11.59 1.01
N ASP A 109 7.75 12.80 1.12
CA ASP A 109 9.14 13.06 0.79
C ASP A 109 9.88 13.94 1.79
N PRO A 110 10.21 13.41 3.00
CA PRO A 110 11.00 14.14 3.98
C PRO A 110 12.42 14.49 3.51
N GLY A 111 12.88 13.86 2.41
CA GLY A 111 14.21 14.05 1.82
C GLY A 111 14.24 14.95 0.58
N VAL A 112 13.17 15.71 0.31
CA VAL A 112 13.08 16.60 -0.85
C VAL A 112 14.27 17.55 -0.95
N GLY A 113 14.84 17.71 -2.16
CA GLY A 113 16.03 18.54 -2.39
C GLY A 113 17.35 17.96 -1.90
N GLY A 114 17.32 16.85 -1.18
CA GLY A 114 18.49 16.11 -0.71
C GLY A 114 19.00 15.07 -1.71
N PRO A 115 19.87 14.15 -1.25
CA PRO A 115 20.54 13.17 -2.13
C PRO A 115 19.64 12.02 -2.60
N ARG A 116 18.39 11.91 -2.06
CA ARG A 116 17.46 10.84 -2.50
C ARG A 116 17.12 10.98 -3.97
N ARG A 117 17.12 9.87 -4.71
CA ARG A 117 16.82 9.83 -6.15
C ARG A 117 15.31 9.98 -6.40
N PRO A 118 14.88 10.64 -7.50
CA PRO A 118 13.53 10.43 -8.03
C PRO A 118 13.52 9.15 -8.87
N ILE A 119 12.49 8.32 -8.74
CA ILE A 119 12.39 7.05 -9.45
C ILE A 119 11.07 6.89 -10.20
N LEU A 120 11.16 6.13 -11.30
CA LEU A 120 10.06 5.58 -12.08
C LEU A 120 10.14 4.06 -11.97
N ALA A 121 9.14 3.42 -11.39
CA ALA A 121 9.07 1.97 -11.29
C ALA A 121 7.92 1.41 -12.13
N GLN A 122 8.15 0.27 -12.77
CA GLN A 122 7.11 -0.55 -13.36
C GLN A 122 6.90 -1.77 -12.48
N ILE A 123 5.72 -1.85 -11.85
CA ILE A 123 5.36 -2.94 -10.95
C ILE A 123 4.05 -3.53 -11.45
N ASP A 124 4.03 -4.83 -11.72
CA ASP A 124 2.96 -5.51 -12.44
C ASP A 124 2.62 -4.77 -13.75
N ASP A 125 1.37 -4.34 -13.92
CA ASP A 125 0.92 -3.61 -15.11
C ASP A 125 0.75 -2.09 -14.84
N HIS A 126 1.40 -1.53 -13.81
CA HIS A 126 1.28 -0.15 -13.39
C HIS A 126 2.63 0.58 -13.41
N LEU A 127 2.58 1.91 -13.55
CA LEU A 127 3.74 2.80 -13.47
C LEU A 127 3.67 3.61 -12.19
N PHE A 128 4.82 3.78 -11.51
CA PHE A 128 4.92 4.51 -10.25
C PHE A 128 6.00 5.57 -10.36
N VAL A 129 5.65 6.81 -10.05
CA VAL A 129 6.58 7.95 -9.98
C VAL A 129 6.65 8.41 -8.53
N ALA A 130 7.82 8.31 -7.90
CA ALA A 130 7.98 8.52 -6.47
C ALA A 130 9.42 8.90 -6.07
N PRO A 131 9.66 9.44 -4.87
CA PRO A 131 10.99 9.50 -4.27
C PRO A 131 11.50 8.10 -3.92
N ASP A 132 12.80 7.87 -4.09
CA ASP A 132 13.49 6.64 -3.69
C ASP A 132 13.84 6.67 -2.20
N ASN A 133 12.81 6.58 -1.36
CA ASN A 133 12.90 6.64 0.10
C ASN A 133 12.15 5.49 0.79
N GLY A 134 11.72 4.49 0.01
CA GLY A 134 10.95 3.35 0.50
C GLY A 134 9.44 3.49 0.36
N LEU A 135 8.93 4.58 -0.23
CA LEU A 135 7.49 4.77 -0.46
C LEU A 135 6.87 3.68 -1.36
N LEU A 136 7.67 3.00 -2.19
CA LEU A 136 7.22 1.88 -3.01
C LEU A 136 7.43 0.50 -2.35
N SER A 137 7.76 0.43 -1.06
CA SER A 137 8.09 -0.85 -0.39
C SER A 137 6.93 -1.84 -0.38
N TYR A 138 5.71 -1.41 -0.07
CA TYR A 138 4.54 -2.30 -0.15
C TYR A 138 4.22 -2.72 -1.58
N PRO A 139 4.07 -1.83 -2.57
CA PRO A 139 3.87 -2.24 -3.97
C PRO A 139 4.93 -3.23 -4.47
N MET A 140 6.21 -2.98 -4.16
CA MET A 140 7.31 -3.84 -4.59
C MET A 140 7.42 -5.18 -3.85
N SER A 141 6.87 -5.28 -2.64
CA SER A 141 6.90 -6.53 -1.84
C SER A 141 5.77 -7.48 -2.19
N TYR A 142 4.66 -6.95 -2.70
CA TYR A 142 3.47 -7.74 -3.04
C TYR A 142 3.20 -7.82 -4.54
N GLY A 143 3.82 -6.94 -5.35
CA GLY A 143 3.81 -7.00 -6.80
C GLY A 143 5.15 -7.48 -7.37
N THR A 144 5.19 -7.64 -8.70
CA THR A 144 6.40 -7.99 -9.44
C THR A 144 7.00 -6.72 -10.02
N ALA A 145 8.10 -6.23 -9.46
CA ALA A 145 8.85 -5.13 -10.03
C ALA A 145 9.54 -5.61 -11.33
N ARG A 146 9.16 -5.01 -12.47
CA ARG A 146 9.71 -5.32 -13.78
C ARG A 146 10.94 -4.48 -14.08
N SER A 147 10.91 -3.19 -13.72
CA SER A 147 12.03 -2.27 -13.82
C SER A 147 11.91 -1.15 -12.81
N VAL A 148 13.03 -0.60 -12.37
CA VAL A 148 13.10 0.64 -11.59
C VAL A 148 14.18 1.50 -12.24
N ARG A 149 13.85 2.76 -12.54
CA ARG A 149 14.75 3.72 -13.20
C ARG A 149 14.91 4.96 -12.34
N VAL A 150 16.13 5.50 -12.31
CA VAL A 150 16.36 6.83 -11.75
C VAL A 150 15.96 7.86 -12.81
N ILE A 151 15.17 8.83 -12.43
CA ILE A 151 14.76 9.93 -13.30
C ILE A 151 15.92 10.93 -13.38
N THR A 152 16.59 11.00 -14.55
CA THR A 152 17.75 11.86 -14.80
C THR A 152 17.60 12.71 -16.06
N ALA A 153 16.63 12.40 -16.92
CA ALA A 153 16.42 13.10 -18.19
C ALA A 153 15.79 14.47 -17.98
N GLY A 154 16.61 15.51 -17.94
CA GLY A 154 16.21 16.89 -17.66
C GLY A 154 15.16 17.45 -18.62
N GLU A 155 15.11 16.97 -19.86
CA GLU A 155 14.12 17.37 -20.88
C GLU A 155 12.67 17.05 -20.50
N TYR A 156 12.45 16.15 -19.51
CA TYR A 156 11.12 15.78 -18.99
C TYR A 156 10.79 16.43 -17.65
N LEU A 157 11.63 17.31 -17.15
CA LEU A 157 11.45 18.04 -15.90
C LEU A 157 11.10 19.50 -16.18
N LEU A 158 10.65 20.24 -15.17
CA LEU A 158 10.55 21.69 -15.31
C LEU A 158 11.95 22.31 -15.32
N GLU A 159 12.13 23.37 -16.12
CA GLU A 159 13.43 23.99 -16.43
C GLU A 159 14.24 24.42 -15.19
N HIS A 160 13.55 24.80 -14.11
CA HIS A 160 14.18 25.22 -12.85
C HIS A 160 13.56 24.43 -11.69
N ALA A 161 14.05 23.21 -11.45
CA ALA A 161 13.57 22.40 -10.34
C ALA A 161 13.97 23.04 -9.00
N SER A 162 12.96 23.36 -8.18
CA SER A 162 13.14 23.86 -6.83
C SER A 162 13.63 22.76 -5.89
N ALA A 163 14.51 23.09 -4.96
CA ALA A 163 14.95 22.15 -3.91
C ALA A 163 13.84 21.75 -2.92
N THR A 164 12.68 22.41 -2.96
CA THR A 164 11.61 22.20 -1.96
C THR A 164 10.30 21.66 -2.54
N PHE A 165 10.16 21.56 -3.88
CA PHE A 165 8.91 21.11 -4.49
C PHE A 165 9.10 20.19 -5.70
N HIS A 166 9.79 19.06 -5.49
CA HIS A 166 9.95 18.04 -6.53
C HIS A 166 8.61 17.42 -6.98
N GLY A 167 7.56 17.51 -6.16
CA GLY A 167 6.19 17.15 -6.56
C GLY A 167 5.78 17.85 -7.85
N ARG A 168 5.99 19.16 -7.93
CA ARG A 168 5.70 20.02 -9.09
C ARG A 168 6.75 19.87 -10.18
N ASP A 169 8.04 19.88 -9.83
CA ASP A 169 9.11 20.14 -10.79
C ASP A 169 9.66 18.85 -11.42
N VAL A 170 9.47 17.71 -10.76
CA VAL A 170 9.99 16.39 -11.16
C VAL A 170 8.86 15.39 -11.38
N PHE A 171 8.07 15.10 -10.34
CA PHE A 171 7.12 13.98 -10.40
C PHE A 171 5.91 14.27 -11.27
N ALA A 172 5.36 15.48 -11.20
CA ALA A 172 4.22 15.85 -12.01
C ALA A 172 4.54 15.88 -13.52
N PRO A 173 5.63 16.54 -14.00
CA PRO A 173 5.95 16.52 -15.42
C PRO A 173 6.29 15.12 -15.94
N VAL A 174 7.02 14.28 -15.19
CA VAL A 174 7.27 12.89 -15.57
C VAL A 174 5.96 12.12 -15.78
N ALA A 175 5.00 12.24 -14.86
CA ALA A 175 3.70 11.60 -15.00
C ALA A 175 2.92 12.14 -16.22
N GLY A 176 2.98 13.44 -16.48
CA GLY A 176 2.36 14.06 -17.66
C GLY A 176 2.96 13.54 -18.97
N HIS A 177 4.27 13.40 -19.05
CA HIS A 177 4.96 12.85 -20.22
C HIS A 177 4.67 11.35 -20.41
N LEU A 178 4.64 10.56 -19.34
CA LEU A 178 4.20 9.15 -19.37
C LEU A 178 2.79 9.01 -19.91
N ALA A 179 1.87 9.89 -19.46
CA ALA A 179 0.49 9.93 -19.92
C ALA A 179 0.36 10.27 -21.41
N ARG A 180 1.35 10.98 -21.99
CA ARG A 180 1.46 11.25 -23.44
C ARG A 180 2.08 10.08 -24.20
N GLY A 181 2.48 9.00 -23.53
CA GLY A 181 3.06 7.83 -24.16
C GLY A 181 4.59 7.87 -24.30
N VAL A 182 5.30 8.76 -23.59
CA VAL A 182 6.76 8.70 -23.51
C VAL A 182 7.16 7.39 -22.85
N PRO A 183 8.01 6.56 -23.48
CA PRO A 183 8.40 5.27 -22.91
C PRO A 183 9.21 5.42 -21.62
N PRO A 184 9.04 4.54 -20.61
CA PRO A 184 9.76 4.59 -19.34
C PRO A 184 11.30 4.66 -19.48
N GLU A 185 11.84 4.05 -20.50
CA GLU A 185 13.30 3.98 -20.80
C GLU A 185 13.90 5.34 -21.08
N ARG A 186 13.09 6.32 -21.48
CA ARG A 186 13.55 7.68 -21.80
C ARG A 186 13.84 8.53 -20.58
N PHE A 187 13.36 8.15 -19.40
CA PHE A 187 13.50 8.95 -18.19
C PHE A 187 14.83 8.75 -17.45
N GLY A 188 15.57 7.69 -17.77
CA GLY A 188 16.91 7.45 -17.22
C GLY A 188 17.30 5.98 -17.05
N PRO A 189 18.46 5.72 -16.46
CA PRO A 189 19.00 4.37 -16.33
C PRO A 189 18.24 3.50 -15.35
N GLU A 190 18.23 2.20 -15.61
CA GLU A 190 17.68 1.20 -14.70
C GLU A 190 18.61 0.96 -13.51
N VAL A 191 18.02 0.69 -12.34
CA VAL A 191 18.72 0.40 -11.10
C VAL A 191 18.09 -0.78 -10.38
N THR A 192 18.88 -1.46 -9.55
CA THR A 192 18.46 -2.65 -8.80
C THR A 192 18.48 -2.43 -7.28
N ASP A 193 18.93 -1.27 -6.84
CA ASP A 193 19.20 -0.90 -5.45
C ASP A 193 18.22 0.13 -4.90
N ALA A 194 16.97 0.13 -5.42
CA ALA A 194 15.91 1.00 -4.89
C ALA A 194 15.68 0.75 -3.39
N VAL A 195 15.51 1.83 -2.65
CA VAL A 195 15.32 1.81 -1.19
C VAL A 195 14.06 1.03 -0.83
N ARG A 196 14.19 0.10 0.13
CA ARG A 196 13.09 -0.68 0.69
C ARG A 196 13.06 -0.58 2.19
N LEU A 197 11.91 -0.19 2.73
CA LEU A 197 11.66 -0.24 4.17
C LEU A 197 11.29 -1.68 4.57
N THR A 198 11.62 -2.04 5.80
CA THR A 198 11.15 -3.30 6.38
C THR A 198 9.66 -3.21 6.64
N ILE A 199 8.89 -4.06 5.96
CA ILE A 199 7.46 -4.20 6.20
C ILE A 199 7.25 -5.12 7.39
N PRO A 200 6.56 -4.67 8.46
CA PRO A 200 6.25 -5.51 9.60
C PRO A 200 5.44 -6.73 9.17
N ARG A 201 5.85 -7.92 9.59
CA ARG A 201 5.10 -9.16 9.33
C ARG A 201 4.56 -9.71 10.63
N PRO A 202 3.37 -10.31 10.63
CA PRO A 202 2.89 -11.02 11.80
C PRO A 202 3.76 -12.24 12.08
N SER A 203 3.82 -12.67 13.33
CA SER A 203 4.59 -13.84 13.75
C SER A 203 3.77 -14.69 14.72
N LEU A 204 3.89 -16.02 14.58
CA LEU A 204 3.34 -16.98 15.53
C LEU A 204 4.44 -17.37 16.51
N ASP A 205 4.19 -17.17 17.80
CA ASP A 205 5.13 -17.55 18.83
C ASP A 205 5.02 -19.05 19.20
N PRO A 206 6.02 -19.62 19.90
CA PRO A 206 6.01 -21.04 20.30
C PRO A 206 4.87 -21.43 21.25
N VAL A 207 4.25 -20.47 21.95
CA VAL A 207 3.13 -20.72 22.85
C VAL A 207 1.77 -20.58 22.16
N GLY A 208 1.76 -20.39 20.83
CA GLY A 208 0.55 -20.37 20.04
C GLY A 208 -0.19 -19.06 20.06
N VAL A 209 0.51 -17.92 20.11
CA VAL A 209 -0.06 -16.58 19.98
C VAL A 209 0.38 -15.97 18.65
N LEU A 210 -0.58 -15.52 17.83
CA LEU A 210 -0.30 -14.77 16.63
C LEU A 210 -0.16 -13.27 17.00
N THR A 211 1.02 -12.71 16.74
CA THR A 211 1.34 -11.32 17.04
C THR A 211 1.50 -10.50 15.79
N GLY A 212 1.01 -9.28 15.83
CA GLY A 212 1.15 -8.29 14.78
C GLY A 212 1.16 -6.88 15.36
N GLN A 213 0.98 -5.89 14.52
CA GLN A 213 0.91 -4.50 14.93
C GLN A 213 -0.03 -3.68 14.05
N VAL A 214 -0.47 -2.55 14.58
CA VAL A 214 -1.20 -1.52 13.83
C VAL A 214 -0.26 -0.90 12.80
N VAL A 215 -0.67 -0.85 11.54
CA VAL A 215 0.09 -0.25 10.44
C VAL A 215 -0.52 1.05 9.93
N TRP A 216 -1.83 1.21 10.12
CA TRP A 216 -2.56 2.41 9.71
C TRP A 216 -3.77 2.64 10.62
N ILE A 217 -4.11 3.91 10.81
CA ILE A 217 -5.34 4.32 11.51
C ILE A 217 -6.17 5.12 10.51
N ASP A 218 -7.40 4.66 10.24
CA ASP A 218 -8.29 5.33 9.30
C ASP A 218 -8.93 6.58 9.90
N ARG A 219 -9.68 7.33 9.07
CA ARG A 219 -10.38 8.55 9.51
C ARG A 219 -11.40 8.30 10.61
N PHE A 220 -11.95 7.09 10.71
CA PHE A 220 -12.93 6.73 11.75
C PHE A 220 -12.25 6.32 13.07
N GLY A 221 -10.92 6.17 13.05
CA GLY A 221 -10.12 5.69 14.18
C GLY A 221 -10.09 4.17 14.30
N ASN A 222 -10.42 3.45 13.22
CA ASN A 222 -10.19 2.02 13.16
C ASN A 222 -8.69 1.76 12.94
N CYS A 223 -8.17 0.72 13.61
CA CYS A 223 -6.76 0.36 13.56
C CYS A 223 -6.56 -0.81 12.59
N LEU A 224 -6.02 -0.54 11.41
CA LEU A 224 -5.67 -1.57 10.45
C LEU A 224 -4.32 -2.20 10.84
N THR A 225 -4.25 -3.52 10.79
CA THR A 225 -3.07 -4.27 11.25
C THR A 225 -2.30 -4.86 10.08
N ASN A 226 -1.09 -5.37 10.34
CA ASN A 226 -0.33 -6.18 9.40
C ASN A 226 -0.78 -7.64 9.32
N ILE A 227 -1.75 -8.05 10.15
CA ILE A 227 -2.31 -9.41 10.16
C ILE A 227 -3.34 -9.51 9.05
N ARG A 228 -3.17 -10.45 8.14
CA ARG A 228 -4.06 -10.66 7.01
C ARG A 228 -5.11 -11.73 7.30
N ARG A 229 -6.11 -11.80 6.44
CA ARG A 229 -7.10 -12.88 6.45
C ARG A 229 -6.45 -14.25 6.50
N GLU A 230 -5.45 -14.48 5.64
CA GLU A 230 -4.75 -15.76 5.52
C GLU A 230 -4.02 -16.15 6.82
N ASP A 231 -3.45 -15.16 7.52
CA ASP A 231 -2.79 -15.35 8.80
C ASP A 231 -3.80 -15.77 9.87
N VAL A 232 -4.96 -15.10 9.90
CA VAL A 232 -6.07 -15.43 10.82
C VAL A 232 -6.63 -16.82 10.53
N GLU A 233 -6.87 -17.16 9.25
CA GLU A 233 -7.40 -18.47 8.84
C GLU A 233 -6.41 -19.59 9.15
N ALA A 234 -5.12 -19.39 8.88
CA ALA A 234 -4.07 -20.35 9.20
C ALA A 234 -3.95 -20.56 10.72
N PHE A 235 -4.02 -19.49 11.49
CA PHE A 235 -4.01 -19.54 12.94
C PHE A 235 -5.24 -20.29 13.49
N ALA A 236 -6.43 -19.94 13.02
CA ALA A 236 -7.70 -20.57 13.46
C ALA A 236 -7.75 -22.06 13.14
N ALA A 237 -7.19 -22.51 12.01
CA ALA A 237 -7.14 -23.92 11.64
C ALA A 237 -6.23 -24.76 12.54
N GLY A 238 -5.25 -24.13 13.20
CA GLY A 238 -4.30 -24.78 14.09
C GLY A 238 -4.73 -24.87 15.57
N VAL A 239 -5.87 -24.25 15.93
CA VAL A 239 -6.30 -24.15 17.32
C VAL A 239 -7.78 -24.51 17.47
N SER A 240 -8.18 -24.92 18.70
CA SER A 240 -9.58 -25.18 19.06
C SER A 240 -10.01 -24.17 20.12
N GLY A 241 -11.13 -23.49 19.89
CA GLY A 241 -11.68 -22.51 20.84
C GLY A 241 -12.03 -21.17 20.20
N THR A 242 -12.49 -20.25 21.01
CA THR A 242 -12.88 -18.90 20.56
C THR A 242 -11.65 -18.01 20.45
N LEU A 243 -11.48 -17.35 19.32
CA LEU A 243 -10.39 -16.39 19.15
C LEU A 243 -10.66 -15.11 19.91
N ARG A 244 -9.66 -14.64 20.62
CA ARG A 244 -9.64 -13.36 21.33
C ARG A 244 -8.59 -12.44 20.72
N VAL A 245 -8.96 -11.18 20.54
CA VAL A 245 -8.08 -10.14 20.00
C VAL A 245 -7.75 -9.15 21.10
N LEU A 246 -6.46 -8.86 21.26
CA LEU A 246 -5.96 -7.86 22.19
C LEU A 246 -5.23 -6.76 21.41
N LEU A 247 -5.39 -5.53 21.86
CA LEU A 247 -4.67 -4.33 21.38
C LEU A 247 -3.96 -3.69 22.57
N ASP A 248 -2.63 -3.63 22.53
CA ASP A 248 -1.78 -3.18 23.64
C ASP A 248 -2.14 -3.86 24.97
N GLY A 249 -2.38 -5.19 24.91
CA GLY A 249 -2.76 -6.01 26.06
C GLY A 249 -4.20 -5.85 26.54
N ARG A 250 -5.02 -4.98 25.94
CA ARG A 250 -6.42 -4.77 26.30
C ARG A 250 -7.32 -5.65 25.42
N PRO A 251 -8.24 -6.43 25.99
CA PRO A 251 -9.13 -7.27 25.20
C PRO A 251 -10.15 -6.43 24.42
N LEU A 252 -10.27 -6.76 23.12
CA LEU A 252 -11.25 -6.16 22.21
C LEU A 252 -12.50 -7.02 22.02
N GLY A 253 -12.39 -8.30 22.25
CA GLY A 253 -13.43 -9.30 21.95
C GLY A 253 -13.02 -10.23 20.82
N GLY A 254 -13.99 -10.85 20.17
CA GLY A 254 -13.79 -11.77 19.04
C GLY A 254 -13.73 -11.06 17.69
N ILE A 255 -13.57 -11.87 16.65
CA ILE A 255 -13.65 -11.42 15.26
C ILE A 255 -15.10 -11.55 14.82
N VAL A 256 -15.66 -10.44 14.31
CA VAL A 256 -17.06 -10.33 13.88
C VAL A 256 -17.17 -10.30 12.35
N GLN A 257 -18.36 -10.56 11.81
CA GLN A 257 -18.64 -10.54 10.38
C GLN A 257 -18.93 -9.11 9.86
N PHE A 258 -19.56 -8.27 10.71
CA PHE A 258 -19.86 -6.86 10.41
C PHE A 258 -19.85 -6.03 11.69
N PHE A 259 -19.62 -4.73 11.58
CA PHE A 259 -19.46 -3.81 12.72
C PHE A 259 -20.64 -3.84 13.71
N GLY A 260 -21.86 -4.14 13.22
CA GLY A 260 -23.08 -4.16 14.03
C GLY A 260 -23.11 -5.22 15.11
N GLU A 261 -22.42 -6.34 14.95
CA GLU A 261 -22.38 -7.46 15.91
C GLU A 261 -21.74 -7.07 17.25
N ALA A 262 -20.87 -6.06 17.26
CA ALA A 262 -20.23 -5.59 18.48
C ALA A 262 -21.21 -4.87 19.45
N GLY A 263 -22.48 -4.68 19.07
CA GLY A 263 -23.46 -3.93 19.89
C GLY A 263 -23.18 -2.43 19.94
N PRO A 264 -24.08 -1.61 20.53
CA PRO A 264 -23.88 -0.17 20.67
C PRO A 264 -22.67 0.15 21.56
N GLY A 265 -21.74 0.99 21.08
CA GLY A 265 -20.51 1.35 21.79
C GLY A 265 -19.51 0.20 22.00
N GLY A 266 -19.81 -0.98 21.46
CA GLY A 266 -18.94 -2.16 21.53
C GLY A 266 -17.69 -2.00 20.69
N ARG A 267 -16.72 -2.86 20.97
CA ARG A 267 -15.44 -2.96 20.25
C ARG A 267 -15.30 -4.35 19.68
N GLY A 268 -14.50 -4.49 18.64
CA GLY A 268 -14.28 -5.77 18.00
C GLY A 268 -13.16 -5.72 16.96
N ALA A 269 -12.95 -6.86 16.36
CA ALA A 269 -12.08 -7.03 15.22
C ALA A 269 -12.86 -7.59 14.03
N ILE A 270 -12.48 -7.22 12.82
CA ILE A 270 -13.10 -7.66 11.58
C ILE A 270 -12.04 -7.82 10.50
N ILE A 271 -12.25 -8.70 9.53
CA ILE A 271 -11.44 -8.67 8.33
C ILE A 271 -12.00 -7.57 7.41
N GLY A 272 -11.29 -6.45 7.36
CA GLY A 272 -11.68 -5.27 6.59
C GLY A 272 -11.58 -5.45 5.08
N SER A 273 -11.99 -4.42 4.34
CA SER A 273 -12.01 -4.41 2.86
C SER A 273 -10.63 -4.53 2.21
N THR A 274 -9.58 -4.22 2.95
CA THR A 274 -8.18 -4.38 2.52
C THR A 274 -7.66 -5.81 2.65
N GLY A 275 -8.46 -6.72 3.26
CA GLY A 275 -8.05 -8.09 3.58
C GLY A 275 -7.21 -8.21 4.86
N HIS A 276 -7.08 -7.14 5.63
CA HIS A 276 -6.37 -7.12 6.91
C HIS A 276 -7.32 -7.16 8.09
N LEU A 277 -6.84 -7.64 9.22
CA LEU A 277 -7.55 -7.54 10.50
C LEU A 277 -7.61 -6.06 10.89
N GLU A 278 -8.83 -5.57 11.07
CA GLU A 278 -9.16 -4.20 11.41
C GLU A 278 -9.82 -4.18 12.78
N LEU A 279 -9.33 -3.34 13.67
CA LEU A 279 -9.80 -3.20 15.05
C LEU A 279 -10.61 -1.92 15.16
N PHE A 280 -11.79 -1.98 15.75
CA PHE A 280 -12.72 -0.88 15.73
C PHE A 280 -13.46 -0.65 17.04
N SER A 281 -14.03 0.56 17.19
CA SER A 281 -15.09 0.88 18.17
C SER A 281 -16.34 1.28 17.39
N ARG A 282 -17.45 0.57 17.60
CA ARG A 282 -18.70 0.85 16.88
C ARG A 282 -19.21 2.25 17.19
N GLN A 283 -19.37 3.08 16.14
CA GLN A 283 -19.76 4.50 16.23
C GLN A 283 -18.83 5.33 17.14
N GLY A 284 -17.55 4.90 17.27
CA GLY A 284 -16.54 5.55 18.08
C GLY A 284 -15.18 5.57 17.35
N ASN A 285 -14.21 6.22 17.95
CA ASN A 285 -12.84 6.28 17.46
C ASN A 285 -11.95 5.48 18.42
N LEU A 286 -11.63 4.23 18.06
CA LEU A 286 -10.85 3.32 18.90
C LEU A 286 -9.45 3.88 19.18
N ALA A 287 -8.78 4.37 18.15
CA ALA A 287 -7.44 4.90 18.29
C ALA A 287 -7.38 6.04 19.28
N ARG A 288 -8.30 7.01 19.19
CA ARG A 288 -8.40 8.14 20.11
C ARG A 288 -8.78 7.71 21.53
N GLN A 289 -9.74 6.78 21.66
CA GLN A 289 -10.22 6.31 22.97
C GLN A 289 -9.12 5.60 23.76
N TRP A 290 -8.24 4.89 23.06
CA TRP A 290 -7.20 4.07 23.69
C TRP A 290 -5.77 4.64 23.56
N GLY A 291 -5.60 5.76 22.86
CA GLY A 291 -4.28 6.37 22.62
C GLY A 291 -3.40 5.54 21.71
N ILE A 292 -4.00 4.85 20.72
CA ILE A 292 -3.27 3.97 19.80
C ILE A 292 -2.62 4.79 18.69
N ALA A 293 -1.42 4.39 18.34
CA ALA A 293 -0.65 4.88 17.20
C ALA A 293 -0.21 3.69 16.30
N PRO A 294 0.24 3.92 15.07
CA PRO A 294 0.95 2.92 14.29
C PRO A 294 2.11 2.30 15.11
N GLY A 295 2.26 0.97 15.04
CA GLY A 295 3.16 0.20 15.90
C GLY A 295 2.48 -0.40 17.12
N GLY A 296 1.24 -0.01 17.48
CA GLY A 296 0.46 -0.61 18.58
C GLY A 296 0.40 -2.13 18.45
N ALA A 297 0.70 -2.85 19.54
CA ALA A 297 0.83 -4.31 19.52
C ALA A 297 -0.54 -5.00 19.41
N VAL A 298 -0.68 -5.95 18.49
CA VAL A 298 -1.90 -6.75 18.30
C VAL A 298 -1.60 -8.21 18.54
N ARG A 299 -2.46 -8.89 19.33
CA ARG A 299 -2.32 -10.32 19.61
C ARG A 299 -3.64 -11.04 19.36
N LEU A 300 -3.55 -12.20 18.72
CA LEU A 300 -4.63 -13.16 18.62
C LEU A 300 -4.24 -14.39 19.43
N GLU A 301 -5.13 -14.80 20.33
CA GLU A 301 -4.96 -15.95 21.19
C GLU A 301 -6.26 -16.74 21.30
N VAL A 302 -6.18 -17.99 21.77
CA VAL A 302 -7.36 -18.79 22.08
C VAL A 302 -7.88 -18.37 23.45
N GLY A 303 -9.16 -18.02 23.51
CA GLY A 303 -9.84 -17.77 24.79
C GLY A 303 -9.92 -19.05 25.62
N ALA A 304 -9.68 -18.91 26.92
CA ALA A 304 -9.88 -20.00 27.88
C ALA A 304 -11.35 -20.35 27.98
#